data_3e01ca11d700170c866395a3378638a4
#
_entry.id   3e01ca11d700170c866395a3378638a4
#
_cell.length_a   1.000
_cell.length_b   1.000
_cell.length_c   1.000
_cell.angle_alpha   90.00
_cell.angle_beta   90.00
_cell.angle_gamma   90.00
#
_symmetry.space_group_name_H-M   'P 1'
#
loop_
_entity.id
_entity.type
_entity.pdbx_description
1 polymer ?
#
loop_
_entity_poly.entity_id
_entity_poly.type
_entity_poly.pdbx_seq_one_letter_code
_entity_poly.pdbx_strand_id
1 'polypeptide(L)'
;MPSLHGMTAALRARLLRLCALLCLMLTAHAGTARADAVLHAFNWRYADVEANAARIQAAGYRAVLVAPAYRSEGSAWWARYQPQDYRVIQHPLGDTASFRSMVAALRARGIDVYADVVMNHMANESAQRSDLNYPGSRVLGVYAANPTYYNAQRLFGTLTSNFLSGFDFGEARCIADYTDVWQVQHWRICGGNGDAGLPDLLDNSWAISQQQEYLRQLKALGVKGFRIDAAKHMPISQLNAVLTDDIRSGTFVFGEIITGGGAGSVDYDRFLQPYLQNTAHAAYDFPLHNAIRGAFGFGGNLASLADPAAYGQALQGARAVTFTVTHDIPNNAGFRYALMDPTDETLAYAYIFGRNGGKPMVYSDHNESGDNRWVNAYDRADIRGMVRFHNAVQDSDMQILSSSSCHLLFRRGSLGIVGINKCGSPVSATVGMSNSVLWWYANYTDTMGSGSVVYINNASYTFTLPARSARMWLR
;
A
#
# COMPACT_ATOMS: atom_id res chain seq x y z
N MET A 1 49.10 -8.24 26.51
CA MET A 1 48.92 -7.24 25.44
C MET A 1 50.30 -6.86 24.94
N PRO A 2 50.68 -7.12 23.67
CA PRO A 2 51.96 -6.63 23.14
C PRO A 2 51.90 -5.15 22.88
N SER A 3 52.95 -4.43 23.34
CA SER A 3 53.03 -2.98 23.27
C SER A 3 53.20 -2.48 21.83
N LEU A 4 52.49 -1.44 21.47
CA LEU A 4 52.52 -0.73 20.19
C LEU A 4 53.85 -0.06 19.79
N HIS A 5 54.94 -0.27 20.55
CA HIS A 5 56.22 0.44 20.41
C HIS A 5 57.18 -0.11 19.36
N GLY A 6 56.86 -1.23 18.69
CA GLY A 6 57.74 -1.87 17.69
C GLY A 6 57.30 -1.74 16.22
N MET A 7 56.22 -1.01 15.92
CA MET A 7 55.70 -0.92 14.55
C MET A 7 56.29 0.26 13.77
N THR A 8 56.73 0.02 12.53
CA THR A 8 57.21 1.10 11.65
C THR A 8 56.10 2.06 11.27
N ALA A 9 56.45 3.32 10.99
CA ALA A 9 55.47 4.40 10.66
C ALA A 9 54.55 3.99 9.49
N ALA A 10 55.07 3.18 8.52
CA ALA A 10 54.29 2.69 7.40
C ALA A 10 53.21 1.67 7.80
N LEU A 11 53.48 0.83 8.81
CA LEU A 11 52.53 -0.17 9.31
C LEU A 11 51.44 0.48 10.14
N ARG A 12 51.75 1.54 10.91
CA ARG A 12 50.80 2.38 11.66
C ARG A 12 49.86 3.14 10.72
N ALA A 13 50.39 3.69 9.61
CA ALA A 13 49.61 4.37 8.62
C ALA A 13 48.65 3.42 7.86
N ARG A 14 49.08 2.19 7.60
CA ARG A 14 48.19 1.15 7.00
C ARG A 14 47.08 0.70 7.96
N LEU A 15 47.41 0.45 9.23
CA LEU A 15 46.37 0.11 10.23
C LEU A 15 45.36 1.24 10.45
N LEU A 16 45.81 2.49 10.53
CA LEU A 16 44.92 3.64 10.64
C LEU A 16 43.98 3.81 9.41
N ARG A 17 44.52 3.56 8.20
CA ARG A 17 43.70 3.56 6.98
C ARG A 17 42.74 2.37 6.94
N LEU A 18 43.12 1.18 7.41
CA LEU A 18 42.22 0.04 7.51
C LEU A 18 41.13 0.25 8.55
N CYS A 19 41.47 0.79 9.73
CA CYS A 19 40.47 1.17 10.75
C CYS A 19 39.51 2.28 10.26
N ALA A 20 40.01 3.29 9.54
CA ALA A 20 39.19 4.34 8.95
C ALA A 20 38.26 3.79 7.86
N LEU A 21 38.74 2.87 7.01
CA LEU A 21 37.92 2.17 6.01
C LEU A 21 36.88 1.24 6.66
N LEU A 22 37.23 0.53 7.73
CA LEU A 22 36.29 -0.31 8.49
C LEU A 22 35.24 0.56 9.20
N CYS A 23 35.61 1.69 9.78
CA CYS A 23 34.66 2.66 10.35
C CYS A 23 33.76 3.28 9.29
N LEU A 24 34.27 3.59 8.08
CA LEU A 24 33.44 4.06 6.96
C LEU A 24 32.50 2.96 6.44
N MET A 25 32.92 1.71 6.42
CA MET A 25 32.02 0.60 6.02
C MET A 25 30.97 0.28 7.08
N LEU A 26 31.27 0.47 8.37
CA LEU A 26 30.29 0.32 9.45
C LEU A 26 29.27 1.46 9.53
N THR A 27 29.62 2.67 9.06
CA THR A 27 28.68 3.79 9.00
C THR A 27 27.79 3.76 7.76
N ALA A 28 28.14 2.96 6.73
CA ALA A 28 27.36 2.86 5.51
C ALA A 28 26.11 1.93 5.61
N HIS A 29 25.91 1.26 6.77
CA HIS A 29 24.77 0.35 6.99
C HIS A 29 23.87 0.73 8.16
N ALA A 30 24.03 1.91 8.74
CA ALA A 30 22.96 2.53 9.51
C ALA A 30 21.99 3.20 8.52
N GLY A 31 21.36 2.41 7.68
CA GLY A 31 20.10 2.80 7.06
C GLY A 31 19.16 3.08 8.20
N THR A 32 18.89 4.36 8.48
CA THR A 32 17.84 4.76 9.41
C THR A 32 16.60 3.99 9.00
N ALA A 33 16.08 3.14 9.89
CA ALA A 33 14.79 2.50 9.73
C ALA A 33 13.82 3.57 9.24
N ARG A 34 13.45 3.50 7.97
CA ARG A 34 12.62 4.52 7.36
C ARG A 34 11.19 4.07 7.59
N ALA A 35 10.50 4.75 8.48
CA ALA A 35 9.07 4.60 8.65
C ALA A 35 8.39 4.40 7.27
N ASP A 36 7.43 3.48 7.18
CA ASP A 36 6.86 3.07 5.89
C ASP A 36 5.32 3.02 5.88
N ALA A 37 4.66 3.57 6.92
CA ALA A 37 3.22 3.71 6.96
C ALA A 37 2.71 4.55 5.78
N VAL A 38 1.69 4.02 5.09
CA VAL A 38 1.11 4.62 3.89
C VAL A 38 -0.27 5.20 4.20
N LEU A 39 -0.53 6.43 3.77
CA LEU A 39 -1.88 6.98 3.71
C LEU A 39 -2.46 6.71 2.30
N HIS A 40 -3.58 6.04 2.20
CA HIS A 40 -4.37 6.01 0.98
C HIS A 40 -5.37 7.18 1.01
N ALA A 41 -5.01 8.28 0.35
CA ALA A 41 -5.84 9.48 0.20
C ALA A 41 -6.83 9.28 -0.96
N PHE A 42 -7.82 8.39 -0.72
CA PHE A 42 -8.75 7.98 -1.76
C PHE A 42 -9.67 9.13 -2.16
N ASN A 43 -9.71 9.39 -3.46
CA ASN A 43 -10.55 10.41 -4.09
C ASN A 43 -10.34 11.84 -3.54
N TRP A 44 -9.19 12.11 -2.92
CA TRP A 44 -8.81 13.46 -2.53
C TRP A 44 -8.33 14.26 -3.75
N ARG A 45 -8.74 15.53 -3.83
CA ARG A 45 -8.13 16.42 -4.82
C ARG A 45 -6.65 16.59 -4.50
N TYR A 46 -5.82 16.72 -5.51
CA TYR A 46 -4.38 16.93 -5.32
C TYR A 46 -4.09 18.18 -4.47
N ALA A 47 -4.89 19.25 -4.64
CA ALA A 47 -4.80 20.43 -3.80
C ALA A 47 -5.13 20.17 -2.33
N ASP A 48 -6.05 19.24 -2.03
CA ASP A 48 -6.39 18.88 -0.65
C ASP A 48 -5.27 18.06 0.00
N VAL A 49 -4.64 17.15 -0.75
CA VAL A 49 -3.44 16.42 -0.29
C VAL A 49 -2.30 17.39 0.00
N GLU A 50 -2.06 18.35 -0.90
CA GLU A 50 -1.07 19.41 -0.72
C GLU A 50 -1.35 20.24 0.55
N ALA A 51 -2.56 20.72 0.71
CA ALA A 51 -2.98 21.52 1.87
C ALA A 51 -2.81 20.77 3.21
N ASN A 52 -2.99 19.45 3.21
CA ASN A 52 -2.82 18.59 4.38
C ASN A 52 -1.40 18.03 4.56
N ALA A 53 -0.43 18.33 3.70
CA ALA A 53 0.90 17.74 3.74
C ALA A 53 1.61 17.86 5.10
N ALA A 54 1.45 19.00 5.79
CA ALA A 54 2.00 19.20 7.13
C ALA A 54 1.32 18.30 8.19
N ARG A 55 0.02 18.11 8.12
CA ARG A 55 -0.74 17.23 9.04
C ARG A 55 -0.40 15.76 8.78
N ILE A 56 -0.27 15.37 7.52
CA ILE A 56 0.14 14.02 7.11
C ILE A 56 1.54 13.70 7.66
N GLN A 57 2.49 14.66 7.55
CA GLN A 57 3.82 14.53 8.15
C GLN A 57 3.75 14.38 9.66
N ALA A 58 2.98 15.25 10.34
CA ALA A 58 2.83 15.24 11.80
C ALA A 58 2.16 13.94 12.30
N ALA A 59 1.27 13.33 11.51
CA ALA A 59 0.68 12.03 11.80
C ALA A 59 1.69 10.87 11.62
N GLY A 60 2.84 11.10 10.99
CA GLY A 60 3.94 10.13 10.89
C GLY A 60 3.96 9.30 9.60
N TYR A 61 3.09 9.59 8.64
CA TYR A 61 3.10 8.90 7.34
C TYR A 61 4.35 9.24 6.53
N ARG A 62 4.85 8.26 5.78
CA ARG A 62 6.02 8.41 4.91
C ARG A 62 5.71 8.24 3.43
N ALA A 63 4.53 7.76 3.12
CA ALA A 63 4.03 7.72 1.76
C ALA A 63 2.54 8.06 1.71
N VAL A 64 2.11 8.64 0.59
CA VAL A 64 0.70 8.89 0.28
C VAL A 64 0.39 8.25 -1.07
N LEU A 65 -0.56 7.32 -1.09
CA LEU A 65 -1.16 6.79 -2.31
C LEU A 65 -2.27 7.74 -2.75
N VAL A 66 -2.17 8.24 -3.97
CA VAL A 66 -3.12 9.20 -4.56
C VAL A 66 -3.83 8.60 -5.77
N ALA A 67 -4.97 9.19 -6.13
CA ALA A 67 -5.78 8.81 -7.28
C ALA A 67 -4.97 8.73 -8.59
N PRO A 68 -5.42 7.93 -9.57
CA PRO A 68 -4.76 7.78 -10.87
C PRO A 68 -4.47 9.11 -11.56
N ALA A 69 -3.23 9.24 -12.07
CA ALA A 69 -2.69 10.50 -12.59
C ALA A 69 -2.67 10.55 -14.13
N TYR A 70 -3.84 10.53 -14.74
CA TYR A 70 -4.05 10.64 -16.20
C TYR A 70 -5.35 11.39 -16.50
N ARG A 71 -5.72 11.53 -17.78
CA ARG A 71 -7.03 12.07 -18.14
C ARG A 71 -8.11 11.02 -17.94
N SER A 72 -9.15 11.38 -17.20
CA SER A 72 -10.40 10.64 -17.10
C SER A 72 -11.58 11.60 -16.87
N GLU A 73 -12.78 11.19 -17.18
CA GLU A 73 -14.00 12.01 -17.05
C GLU A 73 -15.00 11.36 -16.08
N GLY A 74 -16.01 12.12 -15.70
CA GLY A 74 -17.07 11.69 -14.77
C GLY A 74 -16.75 12.04 -13.32
N SER A 75 -17.81 12.20 -12.50
CA SER A 75 -17.70 12.54 -11.07
C SER A 75 -17.69 11.32 -10.16
N ALA A 76 -18.16 10.16 -10.63
CA ALA A 76 -18.18 8.94 -9.85
C ALA A 76 -16.75 8.50 -9.51
N TRP A 77 -16.54 7.93 -8.33
CA TRP A 77 -15.23 7.50 -7.86
C TRP A 77 -14.56 6.49 -8.83
N TRP A 78 -15.32 5.53 -9.35
CA TRP A 78 -14.82 4.52 -10.30
C TRP A 78 -14.42 5.11 -11.66
N ALA A 79 -14.90 6.31 -12.02
CA ALA A 79 -14.49 6.96 -13.26
C ALA A 79 -12.99 7.33 -13.25
N ARG A 80 -12.34 7.38 -12.08
CA ARG A 80 -10.87 7.52 -11.96
C ARG A 80 -10.12 6.32 -12.50
N TYR A 81 -10.76 5.16 -12.57
CA TYR A 81 -10.19 3.91 -13.08
C TYR A 81 -10.53 3.64 -14.55
N GLN A 82 -10.95 4.68 -15.28
CA GLN A 82 -11.22 4.64 -16.72
C GLN A 82 -10.33 5.65 -17.47
N PRO A 83 -9.06 5.29 -17.79
CA PRO A 83 -8.13 6.18 -18.47
C PRO A 83 -8.60 6.48 -19.89
N GLN A 84 -8.52 7.76 -20.28
CA GLN A 84 -8.75 8.23 -21.65
C GLN A 84 -7.44 8.61 -22.33
N ASP A 85 -6.49 9.19 -21.58
CA ASP A 85 -5.21 9.63 -22.13
C ASP A 85 -4.13 9.68 -21.05
N TYR A 86 -3.05 8.93 -21.21
CA TYR A 86 -1.90 8.95 -20.30
C TYR A 86 -1.01 10.19 -20.44
N ARG A 87 -1.17 10.95 -21.55
CA ARG A 87 -0.30 12.07 -21.89
C ARG A 87 -0.63 13.36 -21.15
N VAL A 88 -1.76 13.43 -20.46
CA VAL A 88 -2.24 14.60 -19.71
C VAL A 88 -2.91 14.12 -18.41
N ILE A 89 -2.57 14.75 -17.30
CA ILE A 89 -3.34 14.56 -16.06
C ILE A 89 -4.48 15.58 -16.08
N GLN A 90 -5.71 15.10 -16.15
CA GLN A 90 -6.89 15.97 -16.05
C GLN A 90 -8.14 15.17 -15.69
N HIS A 91 -8.70 15.43 -14.52
CA HIS A 91 -9.93 14.86 -14.00
C HIS A 91 -10.47 15.74 -12.85
N PRO A 92 -11.66 15.47 -12.27
CA PRO A 92 -12.24 16.28 -11.19
C PRO A 92 -11.36 16.48 -9.95
N LEU A 93 -10.34 15.62 -9.74
CA LEU A 93 -9.45 15.74 -8.58
C LEU A 93 -8.22 16.62 -8.85
N GLY A 94 -7.99 17.03 -10.09
CA GLY A 94 -6.92 17.94 -10.46
C GLY A 94 -6.35 17.75 -11.86
N ASP A 95 -5.31 18.51 -12.15
CA ASP A 95 -4.58 18.54 -13.42
C ASP A 95 -3.08 18.32 -13.20
N THR A 96 -2.30 18.35 -14.26
CA THR A 96 -0.83 18.17 -14.19
C THR A 96 -0.15 19.22 -13.31
N ALA A 97 -0.65 20.45 -13.29
CA ALA A 97 -0.05 21.53 -12.50
C ALA A 97 -0.27 21.29 -11.00
N SER A 98 -1.51 20.99 -10.59
CA SER A 98 -1.85 20.66 -9.20
C SER A 98 -1.18 19.36 -8.72
N PHE A 99 -1.03 18.36 -9.60
CA PHE A 99 -0.29 17.14 -9.28
C PHE A 99 1.19 17.45 -9.00
N ARG A 100 1.85 18.27 -9.84
CA ARG A 100 3.26 18.71 -9.63
C ARG A 100 3.42 19.45 -8.31
N SER A 101 2.50 20.37 -8.00
CA SER A 101 2.51 21.14 -6.74
C SER A 101 2.40 20.23 -5.52
N MET A 102 1.44 19.32 -5.53
CA MET A 102 1.24 18.31 -4.48
C MET A 102 2.51 17.46 -4.27
N VAL A 103 3.08 16.92 -5.35
CA VAL A 103 4.31 16.11 -5.27
C VAL A 103 5.45 16.91 -4.67
N ALA A 104 5.64 18.17 -5.08
CA ALA A 104 6.68 19.05 -4.53
C ALA A 104 6.47 19.30 -3.03
N ALA A 105 5.24 19.59 -2.61
CA ALA A 105 4.88 19.86 -1.21
C ALA A 105 5.11 18.64 -0.29
N LEU A 106 4.76 17.44 -0.74
CA LEU A 106 4.98 16.20 0.01
C LEU A 106 6.48 15.86 0.09
N ARG A 107 7.21 15.95 -1.03
CA ARG A 107 8.66 15.72 -1.06
C ARG A 107 9.44 16.67 -0.16
N ALA A 108 9.07 17.94 -0.12
CA ALA A 108 9.67 18.93 0.79
C ALA A 108 9.53 18.53 2.28
N ARG A 109 8.61 17.63 2.59
CA ARG A 109 8.37 17.08 3.93
C ARG A 109 8.90 15.66 4.12
N GLY A 110 9.62 15.11 3.15
CA GLY A 110 10.15 13.75 3.19
C GLY A 110 9.07 12.67 3.08
N ILE A 111 7.93 13.00 2.45
CA ILE A 111 6.82 12.07 2.18
C ILE A 111 6.91 11.66 0.71
N ASP A 112 6.96 10.36 0.46
CA ASP A 112 6.93 9.79 -0.88
C ASP A 112 5.50 9.82 -1.45
N VAL A 113 5.37 10.06 -2.74
CA VAL A 113 4.09 9.96 -3.46
C VAL A 113 4.04 8.62 -4.17
N TYR A 114 2.99 7.87 -3.92
CA TYR A 114 2.63 6.68 -4.67
C TYR A 114 1.44 7.04 -5.56
N ALA A 115 1.54 6.76 -6.85
CA ALA A 115 0.45 6.98 -7.80
C ALA A 115 -0.27 5.64 -8.06
N ASP A 116 -1.59 5.69 -8.03
CA ASP A 116 -2.39 4.61 -8.59
C ASP A 116 -2.28 4.65 -10.11
N VAL A 117 -2.10 3.52 -10.78
CA VAL A 117 -1.92 3.43 -12.23
C VAL A 117 -2.75 2.30 -12.81
N VAL A 118 -3.55 2.62 -13.81
CA VAL A 118 -4.36 1.66 -14.56
C VAL A 118 -3.67 1.39 -15.88
N MET A 119 -3.22 0.16 -16.08
CA MET A 119 -2.48 -0.26 -17.26
C MET A 119 -3.11 -1.47 -17.96
N ASN A 120 -4.08 -2.12 -17.32
CA ASN A 120 -4.80 -3.25 -17.90
C ASN A 120 -5.73 -2.82 -19.03
N HIS A 121 -6.37 -1.67 -18.94
CA HIS A 121 -7.48 -1.29 -19.81
C HIS A 121 -7.58 0.23 -20.00
N MET A 122 -8.42 0.62 -20.96
CA MET A 122 -8.84 2.01 -21.16
C MET A 122 -10.33 2.19 -20.81
N ALA A 123 -10.79 3.44 -20.84
CA ALA A 123 -12.18 3.80 -20.53
C ALA A 123 -13.17 3.09 -21.46
N ASN A 124 -14.28 2.59 -20.89
CA ASN A 124 -15.41 2.14 -21.70
C ASN A 124 -16.19 3.34 -22.21
N GLU A 125 -15.99 3.71 -23.47
CA GLU A 125 -16.70 4.78 -24.16
C GLU A 125 -17.69 4.28 -25.22
N SER A 126 -18.10 3.02 -25.14
CA SER A 126 -18.97 2.38 -26.13
C SER A 126 -20.34 3.04 -26.29
N ALA A 127 -20.81 3.75 -25.26
CA ALA A 127 -22.05 4.55 -25.34
C ALA A 127 -21.88 5.85 -26.15
N GLN A 128 -20.63 6.32 -26.35
CA GLN A 128 -20.31 7.57 -27.05
C GLN A 128 -19.74 7.33 -28.44
N ARG A 129 -19.01 6.22 -28.67
CA ARG A 129 -18.32 5.88 -29.90
C ARG A 129 -18.10 4.38 -30.05
N SER A 130 -18.01 3.91 -31.28
CA SER A 130 -17.77 2.50 -31.58
C SER A 130 -16.30 2.15 -31.84
N ASP A 131 -15.45 3.17 -32.09
CA ASP A 131 -14.01 2.94 -32.31
C ASP A 131 -13.25 2.84 -30.98
N LEU A 132 -12.06 2.28 -31.05
CA LEU A 132 -11.11 2.16 -29.93
C LEU A 132 -9.89 3.07 -30.10
N ASN A 133 -10.07 4.24 -30.71
CA ASN A 133 -9.00 5.23 -30.81
C ASN A 133 -8.95 6.11 -29.55
N TYR A 134 -7.85 6.10 -28.81
CA TYR A 134 -7.70 6.90 -27.60
C TYR A 134 -6.69 8.04 -27.80
N PRO A 135 -7.08 9.26 -27.35
CA PRO A 135 -8.24 9.62 -26.54
C PRO A 135 -9.54 9.82 -27.36
N GLY A 136 -9.53 9.66 -28.68
CA GLY A 136 -10.66 9.87 -29.56
C GLY A 136 -10.85 11.33 -29.99
N SER A 137 -11.61 11.50 -31.10
CA SER A 137 -11.79 12.81 -31.75
C SER A 137 -12.38 13.88 -30.83
N ARG A 138 -13.29 13.51 -29.92
CA ARG A 138 -13.91 14.43 -28.97
C ARG A 138 -12.86 15.05 -28.04
N VAL A 139 -12.00 14.24 -27.46
CA VAL A 139 -10.95 14.70 -26.53
C VAL A 139 -9.87 15.48 -27.29
N LEU A 140 -9.49 15.05 -28.50
CA LEU A 140 -8.58 15.79 -29.36
C LEU A 140 -9.13 17.18 -29.72
N GLY A 141 -10.45 17.30 -29.96
CA GLY A 141 -11.13 18.57 -30.16
C GLY A 141 -11.03 19.50 -28.95
N VAL A 142 -11.15 18.95 -27.74
CA VAL A 142 -10.94 19.72 -26.49
C VAL A 142 -9.51 20.25 -26.39
N TYR A 143 -8.50 19.47 -26.77
CA TYR A 143 -7.11 19.90 -26.79
C TYR A 143 -6.86 20.99 -27.84
N ALA A 144 -7.43 20.81 -29.02
CA ALA A 144 -7.31 21.78 -30.13
C ALA A 144 -8.00 23.12 -29.80
N ALA A 145 -9.06 23.13 -28.99
CA ALA A 145 -9.75 24.33 -28.56
C ALA A 145 -8.93 25.19 -27.59
N ASN A 146 -7.98 24.58 -26.83
CA ASN A 146 -7.11 25.32 -25.92
C ASN A 146 -5.67 24.75 -25.93
N PRO A 147 -4.95 24.89 -27.07
CA PRO A 147 -3.67 24.21 -27.26
C PRO A 147 -2.58 24.70 -26.33
N THR A 148 -2.60 25.99 -25.96
CA THR A 148 -1.60 26.55 -25.03
C THR A 148 -1.72 25.88 -23.65
N TYR A 149 -2.93 25.77 -23.11
CA TYR A 149 -3.18 25.12 -21.83
C TYR A 149 -2.76 23.64 -21.86
N TYR A 150 -3.25 22.89 -22.85
CA TYR A 150 -2.97 21.44 -22.90
C TYR A 150 -1.52 21.11 -23.18
N ASN A 151 -0.81 21.93 -23.98
CA ASN A 151 0.63 21.77 -24.14
C ASN A 151 1.42 22.01 -22.84
N ALA A 152 0.97 22.92 -21.98
CA ALA A 152 1.55 23.13 -20.66
C ALA A 152 1.26 21.99 -19.68
N GLN A 153 0.14 21.29 -19.84
CA GLN A 153 -0.27 20.12 -19.03
C GLN A 153 0.32 18.80 -19.54
N ARG A 154 0.86 18.78 -20.75
CA ARG A 154 1.35 17.56 -21.39
C ARG A 154 2.52 16.94 -20.66
N LEU A 155 2.46 15.63 -20.47
CA LEU A 155 3.55 14.82 -19.92
C LEU A 155 4.52 14.36 -21.01
N PHE A 156 3.99 13.83 -22.14
CA PHE A 156 4.80 13.33 -23.26
C PHE A 156 4.00 13.32 -24.56
N GLY A 157 4.65 12.94 -25.66
CA GLY A 157 4.02 12.74 -26.97
C GLY A 157 3.39 14.00 -27.57
N THR A 158 2.52 13.84 -28.56
CA THR A 158 1.74 14.92 -29.17
C THR A 158 0.26 14.78 -28.83
N LEU A 159 -0.44 15.89 -28.66
CA LEU A 159 -1.88 15.91 -28.35
C LEU A 159 -2.75 16.15 -29.59
N THR A 160 -2.17 16.07 -30.79
CA THR A 160 -2.88 16.30 -32.06
C THR A 160 -3.40 15.01 -32.72
N SER A 161 -3.05 13.84 -32.17
CA SER A 161 -3.44 12.53 -32.68
C SER A 161 -3.74 11.55 -31.56
N ASN A 162 -4.44 10.48 -31.88
CA ASN A 162 -4.61 9.35 -30.94
C ASN A 162 -3.24 8.70 -30.67
N PHE A 163 -3.08 8.17 -29.46
CA PHE A 163 -1.88 7.43 -29.06
C PHE A 163 -2.09 5.92 -29.00
N LEU A 164 -3.34 5.48 -28.94
CA LEU A 164 -3.75 4.08 -29.10
C LEU A 164 -4.85 3.98 -30.17
N SER A 165 -4.95 2.83 -30.79
CA SER A 165 -5.92 2.50 -31.83
C SER A 165 -6.52 1.10 -31.58
N GLY A 166 -7.50 0.69 -32.40
CA GLY A 166 -8.13 -0.63 -32.25
C GLY A 166 -7.15 -1.81 -32.30
N PHE A 167 -5.96 -1.63 -32.89
CA PHE A 167 -4.92 -2.68 -32.93
C PHE A 167 -4.23 -2.93 -31.58
N ASP A 168 -4.42 -2.04 -30.61
CA ASP A 168 -3.81 -2.11 -29.30
C ASP A 168 -4.69 -2.82 -28.26
N PHE A 169 -5.88 -3.32 -28.69
CA PHE A 169 -6.87 -3.90 -27.79
C PHE A 169 -7.21 -5.35 -28.14
N GLY A 170 -7.46 -6.13 -27.08
CA GLY A 170 -7.91 -7.49 -27.16
C GLY A 170 -9.37 -7.63 -27.61
N GLU A 171 -9.84 -8.88 -27.67
CA GLU A 171 -11.19 -9.24 -28.10
C GLU A 171 -12.26 -8.54 -27.23
N ALA A 172 -13.33 -8.06 -27.87
CA ALA A 172 -14.48 -7.46 -27.16
C ALA A 172 -15.36 -8.55 -26.52
N ARG A 173 -14.84 -9.22 -25.52
CA ARG A 173 -15.47 -10.33 -24.80
C ARG A 173 -15.33 -10.14 -23.29
N CYS A 174 -16.43 -10.33 -22.55
CA CYS A 174 -16.42 -10.28 -21.09
C CYS A 174 -15.86 -11.56 -20.47
N ILE A 175 -15.14 -11.42 -19.35
CA ILE A 175 -14.71 -12.54 -18.52
C ILE A 175 -15.95 -13.30 -18.05
N ALA A 176 -16.03 -14.59 -18.35
CA ALA A 176 -17.13 -15.48 -17.95
C ALA A 176 -16.73 -16.35 -16.74
N ASP A 177 -15.45 -16.70 -16.64
CA ASP A 177 -14.90 -17.50 -15.54
C ASP A 177 -13.66 -16.78 -14.93
N TYR A 178 -13.84 -16.22 -13.76
CA TYR A 178 -12.76 -15.53 -13.02
C TYR A 178 -11.72 -16.49 -12.42
N THR A 179 -11.87 -17.80 -12.60
CA THR A 179 -10.86 -18.80 -12.24
C THR A 179 -10.00 -19.23 -13.44
N ASP A 180 -10.39 -18.88 -14.66
CA ASP A 180 -9.63 -19.13 -15.88
C ASP A 180 -8.62 -17.99 -16.11
N VAL A 181 -7.34 -18.33 -15.99
CA VAL A 181 -6.23 -17.36 -16.13
C VAL A 181 -6.23 -16.67 -17.48
N TRP A 182 -6.53 -17.42 -18.57
CA TRP A 182 -6.58 -16.85 -19.91
C TRP A 182 -7.68 -15.79 -20.03
N GLN A 183 -8.90 -16.12 -19.63
CA GLN A 183 -10.02 -15.18 -19.68
C GLN A 183 -9.73 -13.94 -18.85
N VAL A 184 -9.25 -14.13 -17.62
CA VAL A 184 -8.97 -13.02 -16.68
C VAL A 184 -7.90 -12.08 -17.23
N GLN A 185 -6.93 -12.59 -17.99
CA GLN A 185 -5.78 -11.81 -18.46
C GLN A 185 -5.88 -11.35 -19.93
N HIS A 186 -6.98 -11.67 -20.66
CA HIS A 186 -7.11 -11.32 -22.07
C HIS A 186 -8.52 -10.87 -22.48
N TRP A 187 -9.49 -10.93 -21.56
CA TRP A 187 -10.85 -10.48 -21.82
C TRP A 187 -11.23 -9.30 -20.93
N ARG A 188 -12.29 -8.62 -21.29
CA ARG A 188 -12.71 -7.38 -20.65
C ARG A 188 -13.35 -7.60 -19.29
N ILE A 189 -13.03 -6.73 -18.36
CA ILE A 189 -13.79 -6.57 -17.11
C ILE A 189 -15.10 -5.89 -17.45
N CYS A 190 -16.23 -6.54 -17.16
CA CYS A 190 -17.56 -6.04 -17.46
C CYS A 190 -18.40 -5.88 -16.17
N GLY A 191 -19.24 -4.86 -16.14
CA GLY A 191 -20.09 -4.54 -14.99
C GLY A 191 -21.44 -5.29 -14.96
N GLY A 192 -21.70 -6.19 -15.92
CA GLY A 192 -22.92 -6.97 -16.00
C GLY A 192 -23.48 -7.13 -17.42
N ASN A 193 -24.70 -7.66 -17.54
CA ASN A 193 -25.34 -7.91 -18.83
C ASN A 193 -25.52 -6.61 -19.63
N GLY A 194 -25.04 -6.62 -20.88
CA GLY A 194 -25.14 -5.49 -21.81
C GLY A 194 -24.03 -4.45 -21.67
N ASP A 195 -23.11 -4.60 -20.72
CA ASP A 195 -21.91 -3.78 -20.64
C ASP A 195 -20.88 -4.27 -21.68
N ALA A 196 -20.34 -3.33 -22.47
CA ALA A 196 -19.29 -3.63 -23.45
C ALA A 196 -17.93 -3.93 -22.81
N GLY A 197 -17.81 -3.68 -21.51
CA GLY A 197 -16.60 -3.89 -20.71
C GLY A 197 -15.50 -2.87 -20.98
N LEU A 198 -14.52 -2.89 -20.11
CA LEU A 198 -13.31 -2.05 -20.21
C LEU A 198 -12.42 -2.63 -21.33
N PRO A 199 -12.07 -1.85 -22.37
CA PRO A 199 -11.20 -2.35 -23.45
C PRO A 199 -9.84 -2.77 -22.91
N ASP A 200 -9.54 -4.05 -23.01
CA ASP A 200 -8.31 -4.66 -22.52
C ASP A 200 -7.12 -4.36 -23.43
N LEU A 201 -6.00 -3.91 -22.85
CA LEU A 201 -4.79 -3.53 -23.58
C LEU A 201 -3.92 -4.75 -23.88
N LEU A 202 -3.59 -4.95 -25.15
CA LEU A 202 -2.63 -5.97 -25.56
C LEU A 202 -1.19 -5.62 -25.10
N ASP A 203 -0.39 -6.67 -24.95
CA ASP A 203 1.04 -6.58 -24.63
C ASP A 203 1.93 -6.31 -25.87
N ASN A 204 1.39 -5.61 -26.89
CA ASN A 204 2.16 -5.23 -28.06
C ASN A 204 3.18 -4.14 -27.73
N SER A 205 4.22 -4.01 -28.55
CA SER A 205 5.34 -3.11 -28.32
C SER A 205 4.93 -1.63 -28.24
N TRP A 206 3.88 -1.23 -28.97
CA TRP A 206 3.41 0.15 -28.96
C TRP A 206 2.69 0.48 -27.65
N ALA A 207 1.70 -0.31 -27.24
CA ALA A 207 0.98 -0.12 -25.98
C ALA A 207 1.95 -0.13 -24.79
N ILE A 208 2.87 -1.11 -24.74
CA ILE A 208 3.92 -1.19 -23.71
C ILE A 208 4.77 0.10 -23.70
N SER A 209 5.19 0.61 -24.87
CA SER A 209 6.00 1.83 -24.93
C SER A 209 5.28 3.07 -24.39
N GLN A 210 3.96 3.17 -24.61
CA GLN A 210 3.15 4.28 -24.09
C GLN A 210 3.00 4.17 -22.55
N GLN A 211 2.81 2.95 -22.03
CA GLN A 211 2.76 2.69 -20.59
C GLN A 211 4.09 2.98 -19.91
N GLN A 212 5.21 2.56 -20.50
CA GLN A 212 6.55 2.87 -20.01
C GLN A 212 6.80 4.36 -19.94
N GLU A 213 6.48 5.11 -21.02
CA GLU A 213 6.70 6.54 -21.07
C GLU A 213 5.85 7.27 -20.03
N TYR A 214 4.60 6.89 -19.86
CA TYR A 214 3.73 7.40 -18.79
C TYR A 214 4.37 7.24 -17.41
N LEU A 215 4.84 6.04 -17.06
CA LEU A 215 5.48 5.78 -15.77
C LEU A 215 6.78 6.56 -15.59
N ARG A 216 7.60 6.71 -16.66
CA ARG A 216 8.81 7.53 -16.64
C ARG A 216 8.49 9.00 -16.36
N GLN A 217 7.43 9.53 -16.96
CA GLN A 217 7.00 10.90 -16.71
C GLN A 217 6.52 11.10 -15.27
N LEU A 218 5.75 10.17 -14.70
CA LEU A 218 5.37 10.23 -13.29
C LEU A 218 6.60 10.18 -12.37
N LYS A 219 7.59 9.34 -12.67
CA LYS A 219 8.88 9.34 -11.94
C LYS A 219 9.62 10.67 -12.07
N ALA A 220 9.65 11.25 -13.25
CA ALA A 220 10.28 12.57 -13.49
C ALA A 220 9.60 13.68 -12.68
N LEU A 221 8.28 13.61 -12.48
CA LEU A 221 7.55 14.49 -11.58
C LEU A 221 7.88 14.24 -10.10
N GLY A 222 8.47 13.10 -9.76
CA GLY A 222 8.92 12.77 -8.40
C GLY A 222 8.11 11.70 -7.69
N VAL A 223 7.24 10.97 -8.39
CA VAL A 223 6.55 9.78 -7.87
C VAL A 223 7.58 8.72 -7.47
N LYS A 224 7.38 8.08 -6.32
CA LYS A 224 8.26 7.10 -5.69
C LYS A 224 7.61 5.73 -5.50
N GLY A 225 6.38 5.56 -5.93
CA GLY A 225 5.72 4.27 -5.90
C GLY A 225 4.56 4.19 -6.88
N PHE A 226 4.21 2.97 -7.27
CA PHE A 226 3.07 2.67 -8.12
C PHE A 226 2.22 1.56 -7.51
N ARG A 227 0.94 1.82 -7.35
CA ARG A 227 -0.07 0.77 -7.17
C ARG A 227 -0.59 0.40 -8.54
N ILE A 228 -0.41 -0.84 -8.95
CA ILE A 228 -0.92 -1.33 -10.23
C ILE A 228 -2.35 -1.80 -10.03
N ASP A 229 -3.29 -1.03 -10.56
CA ASP A 229 -4.70 -1.39 -10.60
C ASP A 229 -4.92 -2.64 -11.45
N ALA A 230 -5.86 -3.49 -11.05
CA ALA A 230 -6.22 -4.69 -11.78
C ALA A 230 -5.00 -5.56 -12.22
N ALA A 231 -3.92 -5.60 -11.43
CA ALA A 231 -2.72 -6.37 -11.75
C ALA A 231 -3.01 -7.89 -11.90
N LYS A 232 -4.09 -8.38 -11.29
CA LYS A 232 -4.61 -9.75 -11.52
C LYS A 232 -4.93 -10.02 -12.99
N HIS A 233 -5.36 -8.98 -13.70
CA HIS A 233 -5.83 -9.04 -15.08
C HIS A 233 -4.73 -8.83 -16.12
N MET A 234 -3.50 -8.52 -15.69
CA MET A 234 -2.36 -8.33 -16.58
C MET A 234 -1.51 -9.60 -16.67
N PRO A 235 -1.15 -10.09 -17.88
CA PRO A 235 -0.14 -11.11 -18.03
C PRO A 235 1.19 -10.72 -17.36
N ILE A 236 1.88 -11.67 -16.75
CA ILE A 236 3.18 -11.43 -16.10
C ILE A 236 4.22 -10.92 -17.13
N SER A 237 4.13 -11.40 -18.38
CA SER A 237 4.95 -10.92 -19.50
C SER A 237 4.78 -9.41 -19.72
N GLN A 238 3.54 -8.92 -19.73
CA GLN A 238 3.23 -7.50 -19.86
C GLN A 238 3.72 -6.70 -18.67
N LEU A 239 3.45 -7.15 -17.43
CA LEU A 239 3.95 -6.48 -16.22
C LEU A 239 5.47 -6.31 -16.25
N ASN A 240 6.21 -7.39 -16.59
CA ASN A 240 7.66 -7.33 -16.66
C ASN A 240 8.17 -6.48 -17.83
N ALA A 241 7.46 -6.47 -18.97
CA ALA A 241 7.82 -5.62 -20.10
C ALA A 241 7.59 -4.13 -19.79
N VAL A 242 6.50 -3.77 -19.12
CA VAL A 242 6.20 -2.38 -18.76
C VAL A 242 7.11 -1.89 -17.64
N LEU A 243 7.32 -2.67 -16.61
CA LEU A 243 8.05 -2.29 -15.40
C LEU A 243 9.55 -2.63 -15.54
N THR A 244 10.22 -1.95 -16.46
CA THR A 244 11.66 -2.07 -16.72
C THR A 244 12.51 -1.62 -15.53
N ASP A 245 13.80 -1.98 -15.52
CA ASP A 245 14.71 -1.65 -14.41
C ASP A 245 14.82 -0.16 -14.12
N ASP A 246 14.81 0.67 -15.14
CA ASP A 246 14.83 2.13 -14.99
C ASP A 246 13.56 2.68 -14.34
N ILE A 247 12.40 2.07 -14.62
CA ILE A 247 11.12 2.41 -13.98
C ILE A 247 11.10 1.91 -12.53
N ARG A 248 11.57 0.69 -12.27
CA ARG A 248 11.59 0.08 -10.94
C ARG A 248 12.62 0.70 -9.99
N SER A 249 13.76 1.11 -10.51
CA SER A 249 14.87 1.63 -9.70
C SER A 249 14.44 2.84 -8.87
N GLY A 250 14.55 2.72 -7.53
CA GLY A 250 14.14 3.76 -6.57
C GLY A 250 12.64 3.99 -6.48
N THR A 251 11.82 3.00 -6.92
CA THR A 251 10.35 3.05 -6.89
C THR A 251 9.80 1.83 -6.17
N PHE A 252 8.84 2.01 -5.27
CA PHE A 252 8.10 0.91 -4.66
C PHE A 252 6.91 0.54 -5.52
N VAL A 253 6.85 -0.69 -6.02
CA VAL A 253 5.78 -1.18 -6.90
C VAL A 253 5.00 -2.27 -6.20
N PHE A 254 3.67 -2.18 -6.22
CA PHE A 254 2.80 -3.23 -5.71
C PHE A 254 1.52 -3.36 -6.55
N GLY A 255 1.08 -4.60 -6.72
CA GLY A 255 -0.08 -4.94 -7.53
C GLY A 255 -1.33 -5.21 -6.71
N GLU A 256 -2.47 -4.95 -7.31
CA GLU A 256 -3.75 -5.41 -6.81
C GLU A 256 -4.09 -6.77 -7.42
N ILE A 257 -3.96 -7.82 -6.62
CA ILE A 257 -4.37 -9.17 -6.97
C ILE A 257 -5.34 -9.66 -5.89
N ILE A 258 -6.63 -9.44 -6.13
CA ILE A 258 -7.69 -9.81 -5.18
C ILE A 258 -7.79 -11.32 -5.09
N THR A 259 -7.67 -11.87 -3.87
CA THR A 259 -7.82 -13.29 -3.57
C THR A 259 -8.87 -13.52 -2.49
N GLY A 260 -9.62 -14.61 -2.62
CA GLY A 260 -10.60 -15.03 -1.61
C GLY A 260 -9.99 -15.71 -0.38
N GLY A 261 -8.67 -16.02 -0.41
CA GLY A 261 -7.96 -16.71 0.67
C GLY A 261 -6.45 -16.65 0.51
N GLY A 262 -5.75 -17.42 1.36
CA GLY A 262 -4.30 -17.63 1.28
C GLY A 262 -3.90 -18.80 0.38
N ALA A 263 -2.67 -19.31 0.59
CA ALA A 263 -2.13 -20.45 -0.14
C ALA A 263 -3.10 -21.65 -0.15
N GLY A 264 -3.26 -22.27 -1.30
CA GLY A 264 -4.23 -23.34 -1.56
C GLY A 264 -5.60 -22.84 -2.01
N SER A 265 -5.89 -21.54 -2.00
CA SER A 265 -7.08 -21.02 -2.67
C SER A 265 -6.83 -20.81 -4.17
N VAL A 266 -7.87 -20.97 -4.99
CA VAL A 266 -7.76 -20.89 -6.45
C VAL A 266 -7.14 -19.58 -6.92
N ASP A 267 -7.62 -18.46 -6.39
CA ASP A 267 -7.10 -17.13 -6.76
C ASP A 267 -5.65 -16.94 -6.34
N TYR A 268 -5.27 -17.41 -5.15
CA TYR A 268 -3.90 -17.34 -4.70
C TYR A 268 -2.96 -18.15 -5.61
N ASP A 269 -3.30 -19.42 -5.84
CA ASP A 269 -2.42 -20.34 -6.56
C ASP A 269 -2.32 -20.01 -8.06
N ARG A 270 -3.42 -19.50 -8.67
CA ARG A 270 -3.44 -19.17 -10.10
C ARG A 270 -2.92 -17.77 -10.44
N PHE A 271 -3.05 -16.81 -9.54
CA PHE A 271 -2.73 -15.41 -9.85
C PHE A 271 -1.67 -14.80 -8.92
N LEU A 272 -1.88 -14.83 -7.60
CA LEU A 272 -0.99 -14.14 -6.66
C LEU A 272 0.37 -14.85 -6.52
N GLN A 273 0.39 -16.17 -6.38
CA GLN A 273 1.63 -16.92 -6.28
C GLN A 273 2.51 -16.80 -7.52
N PRO A 274 1.98 -16.99 -8.77
CA PRO A 274 2.76 -16.75 -9.98
C PRO A 274 3.28 -15.31 -10.10
N TYR A 275 2.47 -14.30 -9.74
CA TYR A 275 2.91 -12.92 -9.69
C TYR A 275 4.09 -12.72 -8.75
N LEU A 276 4.02 -13.25 -7.53
CA LEU A 276 5.10 -13.14 -6.55
C LEU A 276 6.36 -13.90 -6.97
N GLN A 277 6.23 -15.02 -7.66
CA GLN A 277 7.36 -15.84 -8.11
C GLN A 277 8.07 -15.25 -9.33
N ASN A 278 7.34 -14.59 -10.22
CA ASN A 278 7.86 -14.14 -11.52
C ASN A 278 8.01 -12.62 -11.64
N THR A 279 7.77 -11.88 -10.57
CA THR A 279 8.04 -10.43 -10.50
C THR A 279 8.83 -10.10 -9.23
N ALA A 280 9.44 -8.91 -9.19
CA ALA A 280 10.08 -8.36 -7.98
C ALA A 280 9.11 -7.45 -7.18
N HIS A 281 7.83 -7.36 -7.57
CA HIS A 281 6.88 -6.40 -7.03
C HIS A 281 6.20 -6.90 -5.76
N ALA A 282 5.82 -6.00 -4.88
CA ALA A 282 4.93 -6.28 -3.76
C ALA A 282 3.46 -6.42 -4.23
N ALA A 283 2.57 -6.81 -3.34
CA ALA A 283 1.14 -6.85 -3.58
C ALA A 283 0.35 -6.41 -2.34
N TYR A 284 -0.92 -6.03 -2.52
CA TYR A 284 -1.85 -5.99 -1.42
C TYR A 284 -1.94 -7.38 -0.76
N ASP A 285 -1.84 -7.41 0.57
CA ASP A 285 -1.89 -8.66 1.34
C ASP A 285 -3.36 -9.10 1.59
N PHE A 286 -4.05 -9.47 0.52
CA PHE A 286 -5.41 -10.02 0.62
C PHE A 286 -5.47 -11.32 1.44
N PRO A 287 -4.47 -12.23 1.37
CA PRO A 287 -4.39 -13.37 2.29
C PRO A 287 -4.49 -12.95 3.75
N LEU A 288 -3.68 -11.98 4.17
CA LEU A 288 -3.71 -11.48 5.54
C LEU A 288 -5.04 -10.79 5.88
N HIS A 289 -5.57 -9.97 4.97
CA HIS A 289 -6.87 -9.34 5.17
C HIS A 289 -7.98 -10.38 5.42
N ASN A 290 -8.02 -11.46 4.64
CA ASN A 290 -8.97 -12.55 4.84
C ASN A 290 -8.75 -13.29 6.17
N ALA A 291 -7.47 -13.54 6.56
CA ALA A 291 -7.13 -14.12 7.85
C ALA A 291 -7.58 -13.24 9.03
N ILE A 292 -7.36 -11.93 8.94
CA ILE A 292 -7.82 -10.94 9.92
C ILE A 292 -9.35 -10.98 10.03
N ARG A 293 -10.08 -10.92 8.95
CA ARG A 293 -11.54 -10.98 8.95
C ARG A 293 -12.05 -12.28 9.59
N GLY A 294 -11.44 -13.41 9.26
CA GLY A 294 -11.77 -14.70 9.87
C GLY A 294 -11.49 -14.71 11.37
N ALA A 295 -10.35 -14.16 11.79
CA ALA A 295 -9.96 -14.16 13.21
C ALA A 295 -10.84 -13.23 14.07
N PHE A 296 -11.23 -12.06 13.57
CA PHE A 296 -12.10 -11.11 14.27
C PHE A 296 -13.59 -11.48 14.18
N GLY A 297 -14.01 -12.17 13.14
CA GLY A 297 -15.40 -12.55 12.91
C GLY A 297 -16.00 -13.45 14.01
N PHE A 298 -17.31 -13.69 13.91
CA PHE A 298 -18.03 -14.57 14.82
C PHE A 298 -17.42 -15.98 14.82
N GLY A 299 -17.14 -16.54 16.00
CA GLY A 299 -16.49 -17.84 16.14
C GLY A 299 -14.99 -17.86 15.80
N GLY A 300 -14.43 -16.72 15.33
CA GLY A 300 -13.03 -16.62 14.97
C GLY A 300 -12.06 -16.71 16.15
N ASN A 301 -10.77 -16.91 15.86
CA ASN A 301 -9.72 -17.16 16.84
C ASN A 301 -8.52 -16.22 16.60
N LEU A 302 -8.26 -15.30 17.53
CA LEU A 302 -7.12 -14.37 17.40
C LEU A 302 -5.76 -15.08 17.45
N ALA A 303 -5.66 -16.27 18.05
CA ALA A 303 -4.41 -17.03 18.06
C ALA A 303 -3.96 -17.44 16.64
N SER A 304 -4.86 -17.52 15.67
CA SER A 304 -4.48 -17.76 14.25
C SER A 304 -3.65 -16.65 13.63
N LEU A 305 -3.67 -15.46 14.23
CA LEU A 305 -2.87 -14.32 13.79
C LEU A 305 -1.46 -14.27 14.43
N ALA A 306 -1.08 -15.26 15.23
CA ALA A 306 0.24 -15.32 15.84
C ALA A 306 1.37 -15.41 14.79
N ASP A 307 1.16 -16.25 13.77
CA ASP A 307 2.09 -16.37 12.62
C ASP A 307 1.32 -16.80 11.36
N PRO A 308 0.53 -15.92 10.75
CA PRO A 308 -0.26 -16.27 9.57
C PRO A 308 0.60 -16.57 8.33
N ALA A 309 1.83 -16.03 8.25
CA ALA A 309 2.73 -16.29 7.13
C ALA A 309 3.22 -17.75 7.09
N ALA A 310 3.43 -18.39 8.25
CA ALA A 310 3.82 -19.80 8.33
C ALA A 310 2.76 -20.74 7.73
N TYR A 311 1.52 -20.29 7.65
CA TYR A 311 0.39 -21.05 7.12
C TYR A 311 -0.10 -20.54 5.76
N GLY A 312 0.70 -19.72 5.06
CA GLY A 312 0.32 -19.16 3.76
C GLY A 312 -0.85 -18.17 3.82
N GLN A 313 -1.18 -17.66 5.00
CA GLN A 313 -2.28 -16.71 5.24
C GLN A 313 -1.80 -15.25 5.32
N ALA A 314 -0.56 -14.98 4.95
CA ALA A 314 0.02 -13.65 4.79
C ALA A 314 1.20 -13.72 3.83
N LEU A 315 1.50 -12.60 3.18
CA LEU A 315 2.68 -12.45 2.33
C LEU A 315 3.94 -12.26 3.18
N GLN A 316 5.11 -12.51 2.56
CA GLN A 316 6.41 -12.13 3.12
C GLN A 316 6.46 -10.62 3.33
N GLY A 317 6.93 -10.16 4.50
CA GLY A 317 6.81 -8.77 4.91
C GLY A 317 7.35 -7.74 3.91
N ALA A 318 8.48 -8.02 3.24
CA ALA A 318 9.04 -7.15 2.21
C ALA A 318 8.17 -7.04 0.94
N ARG A 319 7.23 -7.96 0.74
CA ARG A 319 6.36 -8.06 -0.43
C ARG A 319 4.89 -7.73 -0.13
N ALA A 320 4.59 -7.27 1.08
CA ALA A 320 3.23 -7.05 1.57
C ALA A 320 2.90 -5.56 1.73
N VAL A 321 1.76 -5.13 1.20
CA VAL A 321 1.05 -3.92 1.63
C VAL A 321 -0.16 -4.37 2.43
N THR A 322 -0.12 -4.15 3.75
CA THR A 322 -1.15 -4.61 4.67
C THR A 322 -2.24 -3.56 4.88
N PHE A 323 -3.48 -3.99 4.96
CA PHE A 323 -4.64 -3.10 5.07
C PHE A 323 -5.79 -3.77 5.84
N THR A 324 -6.69 -2.98 6.35
CA THR A 324 -7.97 -3.42 6.92
C THR A 324 -9.12 -3.17 5.96
N VAL A 325 -9.02 -2.11 5.17
CA VAL A 325 -10.01 -1.72 4.16
C VAL A 325 -9.29 -1.08 2.95
N THR A 326 -9.74 -1.40 1.74
CA THR A 326 -9.42 -0.69 0.49
C THR A 326 -10.65 0.09 0.04
N HIS A 327 -10.49 0.95 -0.98
CA HIS A 327 -11.60 1.73 -1.52
C HIS A 327 -12.74 0.87 -2.12
N ASP A 328 -12.43 -0.32 -2.64
CA ASP A 328 -13.44 -1.23 -3.21
C ASP A 328 -14.38 -1.80 -2.15
N ILE A 329 -13.87 -2.10 -0.97
CA ILE A 329 -14.66 -2.77 0.08
C ILE A 329 -15.93 -1.98 0.43
N PRO A 330 -15.91 -0.67 0.72
CA PRO A 330 -17.12 0.10 0.99
C PRO A 330 -17.90 0.50 -0.28
N ASN A 331 -17.20 0.75 -1.39
CA ASN A 331 -17.78 1.43 -2.55
C ASN A 331 -18.27 0.49 -3.65
N ASN A 332 -17.73 -0.74 -3.72
CA ASN A 332 -18.17 -1.75 -4.67
C ASN A 332 -19.10 -2.77 -3.99
N ALA A 333 -20.34 -2.88 -4.48
CA ALA A 333 -21.36 -3.76 -3.91
C ALA A 333 -20.87 -5.23 -3.80
N GLY A 334 -20.06 -5.69 -4.74
CA GLY A 334 -19.50 -7.04 -4.76
C GLY A 334 -18.49 -7.32 -3.64
N PHE A 335 -17.93 -6.30 -2.99
CA PHE A 335 -16.93 -6.45 -1.93
C PHE A 335 -17.44 -6.06 -0.54
N ARG A 336 -18.67 -5.53 -0.41
CA ARG A 336 -19.24 -5.10 0.89
C ARG A 336 -19.31 -6.21 1.94
N TYR A 337 -19.31 -7.47 1.53
CA TYR A 337 -19.21 -8.60 2.45
C TYR A 337 -17.89 -8.62 3.23
N ALA A 338 -16.88 -7.89 2.78
CA ALA A 338 -15.58 -7.78 3.42
C ALA A 338 -15.49 -6.66 4.47
N LEU A 339 -16.53 -5.83 4.61
CA LEU A 339 -16.61 -4.80 5.65
C LEU A 339 -16.56 -5.43 7.04
N MET A 340 -15.70 -4.88 7.88
CA MET A 340 -15.61 -5.22 9.30
C MET A 340 -16.50 -4.27 10.12
N ASP A 341 -16.95 -4.74 11.30
CA ASP A 341 -17.48 -3.85 12.33
C ASP A 341 -16.46 -2.74 12.64
N PRO A 342 -16.87 -1.48 12.88
CA PRO A 342 -15.94 -0.35 13.11
C PRO A 342 -14.94 -0.59 14.26
N THR A 343 -15.36 -1.30 15.32
CA THR A 343 -14.46 -1.65 16.41
C THR A 343 -13.45 -2.70 15.97
N ASP A 344 -13.90 -3.77 15.28
CA ASP A 344 -13.01 -4.82 14.77
C ASP A 344 -12.02 -4.26 13.74
N GLU A 345 -12.45 -3.32 12.88
CA GLU A 345 -11.55 -2.62 11.96
C GLU A 345 -10.46 -1.86 12.72
N THR A 346 -10.81 -1.16 13.81
CA THR A 346 -9.82 -0.45 14.64
C THR A 346 -8.84 -1.42 15.33
N LEU A 347 -9.34 -2.55 15.83
CA LEU A 347 -8.49 -3.61 16.42
C LEU A 347 -7.58 -4.25 15.36
N ALA A 348 -8.08 -4.44 14.16
CA ALA A 348 -7.31 -4.94 13.02
C ALA A 348 -6.21 -3.95 12.58
N TYR A 349 -6.47 -2.63 12.62
CA TYR A 349 -5.42 -1.62 12.44
C TYR A 349 -4.33 -1.78 13.51
N ALA A 350 -4.68 -1.94 14.79
CA ALA A 350 -3.68 -2.17 15.84
C ALA A 350 -2.84 -3.44 15.57
N TYR A 351 -3.43 -4.48 14.96
CA TYR A 351 -2.69 -5.67 14.57
C TYR A 351 -1.72 -5.39 13.40
N ILE A 352 -2.16 -4.79 12.28
CA ILE A 352 -1.29 -4.56 11.12
C ILE A 352 -0.18 -3.53 11.40
N PHE A 353 -0.42 -2.56 12.27
CA PHE A 353 0.59 -1.61 12.72
C PHE A 353 1.53 -2.17 13.79
N GLY A 354 1.04 -3.15 14.55
CA GLY A 354 1.80 -3.78 15.63
C GLY A 354 2.70 -4.93 15.17
N ARG A 355 2.27 -5.73 14.19
CA ARG A 355 3.02 -6.91 13.73
C ARG A 355 4.33 -6.55 13.03
N ASN A 356 5.23 -7.51 12.91
CA ASN A 356 6.42 -7.38 12.08
C ASN A 356 6.09 -7.71 10.62
N GLY A 357 6.67 -6.94 9.70
CA GLY A 357 6.54 -7.13 8.25
C GLY A 357 5.27 -6.57 7.63
N GLY A 358 5.42 -6.13 6.40
CA GLY A 358 4.41 -5.43 5.62
C GLY A 358 4.42 -3.93 5.83
N LYS A 359 3.99 -3.19 4.78
CA LYS A 359 3.73 -1.75 4.83
C LYS A 359 2.27 -1.52 5.19
N PRO A 360 1.95 -1.05 6.41
CA PRO A 360 0.57 -0.81 6.81
C PRO A 360 0.01 0.43 6.11
N MET A 361 -1.19 0.29 5.58
CA MET A 361 -1.90 1.35 4.87
C MET A 361 -3.17 1.74 5.62
N VAL A 362 -3.39 3.04 5.78
CA VAL A 362 -4.64 3.63 6.30
C VAL A 362 -5.45 4.16 5.14
N TYR A 363 -6.68 3.70 5.02
CA TYR A 363 -7.67 4.24 4.10
C TYR A 363 -8.33 5.50 4.68
N SER A 364 -8.39 6.56 3.88
CA SER A 364 -9.11 7.78 4.22
C SER A 364 -9.75 8.38 2.97
N ASP A 365 -11.05 8.62 3.01
CA ASP A 365 -11.85 9.13 1.89
C ASP A 365 -12.51 10.49 2.20
N HIS A 366 -13.31 10.98 1.27
CA HIS A 366 -14.20 12.15 1.42
C HIS A 366 -15.69 11.75 1.53
N ASN A 367 -15.97 10.59 2.14
CA ASN A 367 -17.31 10.06 2.36
C ASN A 367 -18.01 9.54 1.09
N GLU A 368 -17.26 9.02 0.12
CA GLU A 368 -17.79 8.39 -1.08
C GLU A 368 -18.71 7.21 -0.77
N SER A 369 -18.40 6.47 0.30
CA SER A 369 -19.17 5.32 0.76
C SER A 369 -20.45 5.68 1.50
N GLY A 370 -20.64 6.95 1.90
CA GLY A 370 -21.72 7.40 2.77
C GLY A 370 -21.54 7.04 4.25
N ASP A 371 -20.35 6.54 4.65
CA ASP A 371 -19.99 6.22 6.04
C ASP A 371 -18.83 7.13 6.48
N ASN A 372 -19.08 8.00 7.43
CA ASN A 372 -18.13 9.02 7.90
C ASN A 372 -16.89 8.43 8.63
N ARG A 373 -16.85 7.13 8.92
CA ARG A 373 -15.76 6.54 9.71
C ARG A 373 -14.37 6.66 9.07
N TRP A 374 -14.29 6.82 7.75
CA TRP A 374 -13.02 6.99 7.03
C TRP A 374 -12.68 8.44 6.71
N VAL A 375 -13.61 9.37 6.90
CA VAL A 375 -13.36 10.80 6.73
C VAL A 375 -12.36 11.26 7.79
N ASN A 376 -11.19 11.75 7.34
CA ASN A 376 -10.07 12.11 8.21
C ASN A 376 -9.56 10.96 9.11
N ALA A 377 -9.80 9.69 8.75
CA ALA A 377 -9.34 8.54 9.53
C ALA A 377 -7.83 8.58 9.79
N TYR A 378 -7.04 9.08 8.84
CA TYR A 378 -5.59 9.21 8.97
C TYR A 378 -5.13 10.07 10.16
N ASP A 379 -5.97 11.00 10.62
CA ASP A 379 -5.65 11.97 11.69
C ASP A 379 -6.33 11.65 13.03
N ARG A 380 -7.07 10.55 13.12
CA ARG A 380 -7.62 10.04 14.39
C ARG A 380 -6.50 9.80 15.40
N ALA A 381 -6.74 10.14 16.65
CA ALA A 381 -5.73 10.05 17.71
C ALA A 381 -5.17 8.63 17.91
N ASP A 382 -6.04 7.61 17.86
CA ASP A 382 -5.66 6.21 17.95
C ASP A 382 -4.83 5.76 16.73
N ILE A 383 -5.22 6.12 15.51
CA ILE A 383 -4.48 5.80 14.27
C ILE A 383 -3.09 6.47 14.30
N ARG A 384 -3.00 7.75 14.67
CA ARG A 384 -1.69 8.42 14.83
C ARG A 384 -0.81 7.73 15.87
N GLY A 385 -1.43 7.24 16.95
CA GLY A 385 -0.74 6.44 17.96
C GLY A 385 -0.19 5.14 17.42
N MET A 386 -0.96 4.44 16.58
CA MET A 386 -0.56 3.21 15.89
C MET A 386 0.58 3.47 14.90
N VAL A 387 0.48 4.52 14.10
CA VAL A 387 1.55 4.95 13.17
C VAL A 387 2.84 5.27 13.93
N ARG A 388 2.75 6.03 15.04
CA ARG A 388 3.91 6.33 15.91
C ARG A 388 4.55 5.07 16.46
N PHE A 389 3.74 4.12 16.95
CA PHE A 389 4.22 2.85 17.46
C PHE A 389 4.96 2.08 16.35
N HIS A 390 4.33 1.88 15.20
CA HIS A 390 4.90 1.18 14.07
C HIS A 390 6.27 1.75 13.66
N ASN A 391 6.33 3.07 13.49
CA ASN A 391 7.57 3.76 13.11
C ASN A 391 8.70 3.57 14.12
N ALA A 392 8.38 3.41 15.40
CA ALA A 392 9.37 3.21 16.45
C ALA A 392 9.89 1.77 16.55
N VAL A 393 9.08 0.77 16.14
CA VAL A 393 9.40 -0.66 16.30
C VAL A 393 9.67 -1.40 15.00
N GLN A 394 9.70 -0.70 13.87
CA GLN A 394 9.68 -1.27 12.51
C GLN A 394 10.67 -2.42 12.29
N ASP A 395 11.92 -2.26 12.71
CA ASP A 395 12.98 -3.27 12.51
C ASP A 395 13.11 -4.26 13.69
N SER A 396 12.19 -4.20 14.64
CA SER A 396 12.23 -5.09 15.81
C SER A 396 11.61 -6.45 15.48
N ASP A 397 12.14 -7.51 16.07
CA ASP A 397 11.52 -8.84 16.06
C ASP A 397 10.15 -8.83 16.76
N MET A 398 9.34 -9.80 16.43
CA MET A 398 8.05 -10.02 17.09
C MET A 398 8.08 -11.34 17.85
N GLN A 399 7.57 -11.33 19.09
CA GLN A 399 7.36 -12.55 19.87
C GLN A 399 5.98 -12.52 20.50
N ILE A 400 5.23 -13.63 20.31
CA ILE A 400 3.96 -13.84 20.99
C ILE A 400 4.22 -14.10 22.47
N LEU A 401 3.57 -13.34 23.32
CA LEU A 401 3.63 -13.47 24.79
C LEU A 401 2.45 -14.29 25.31
N SER A 402 1.27 -14.11 24.73
CA SER A 402 0.07 -14.87 25.05
C SER A 402 -0.95 -14.75 23.91
N SER A 403 -1.70 -15.82 23.65
CA SER A 403 -2.76 -15.81 22.66
C SER A 403 -3.89 -16.77 23.04
N SER A 404 -5.10 -16.43 22.60
CA SER A 404 -6.29 -17.27 22.71
C SER A 404 -7.29 -16.88 21.60
N SER A 405 -8.47 -17.47 21.63
CA SER A 405 -9.54 -17.04 20.72
C SER A 405 -9.94 -15.57 20.93
N CYS A 406 -9.80 -15.03 22.14
CA CYS A 406 -10.21 -13.68 22.50
C CYS A 406 -9.09 -12.65 22.42
N HIS A 407 -7.84 -13.03 22.69
CA HIS A 407 -6.76 -12.07 22.78
C HIS A 407 -5.50 -12.49 22.03
N LEU A 408 -4.74 -11.48 21.67
CA LEU A 408 -3.38 -11.61 21.14
C LEU A 408 -2.50 -10.57 21.84
N LEU A 409 -1.45 -11.05 22.51
CA LEU A 409 -0.45 -10.22 23.19
C LEU A 409 0.93 -10.57 22.65
N PHE A 410 1.68 -9.57 22.18
CA PHE A 410 3.02 -9.77 21.65
C PHE A 410 3.91 -8.56 21.92
N ARG A 411 5.22 -8.79 21.90
CA ARG A 411 6.22 -7.73 21.98
C ARG A 411 6.87 -7.45 20.63
N ARG A 412 7.42 -6.27 20.50
CA ARG A 412 8.29 -5.83 19.39
C ARG A 412 9.64 -5.44 19.94
N GLY A 413 10.64 -6.33 19.77
CA GLY A 413 11.95 -6.18 20.41
C GLY A 413 11.83 -5.87 21.90
N SER A 414 12.68 -4.96 22.37
CA SER A 414 12.59 -4.38 23.72
C SER A 414 11.81 -3.05 23.76
N LEU A 415 11.26 -2.61 22.64
CA LEU A 415 10.72 -1.26 22.46
C LEU A 415 9.20 -1.19 22.66
N GLY A 416 8.46 -2.23 22.29
CA GLY A 416 7.01 -2.13 22.25
C GLY A 416 6.28 -3.41 22.65
N ILE A 417 5.04 -3.22 23.09
CA ILE A 417 4.10 -4.30 23.46
C ILE A 417 2.75 -3.97 22.81
N VAL A 418 2.11 -4.98 22.23
CA VAL A 418 0.77 -4.86 21.65
C VAL A 418 -0.14 -5.87 22.32
N GLY A 419 -1.29 -5.42 22.80
CA GLY A 419 -2.34 -6.27 23.34
C GLY A 419 -3.67 -5.96 22.67
N ILE A 420 -4.34 -6.99 22.16
CA ILE A 420 -5.63 -6.90 21.47
C ILE A 420 -6.60 -7.86 22.14
N ASN A 421 -7.80 -7.39 22.47
CA ASN A 421 -8.91 -8.19 22.97
C ASN A 421 -10.16 -7.93 22.11
N LYS A 422 -10.63 -8.93 21.36
CA LYS A 422 -11.84 -8.84 20.55
C LYS A 422 -13.12 -9.21 21.29
N CYS A 423 -13.02 -9.86 22.45
CA CYS A 423 -14.20 -10.35 23.19
C CYS A 423 -14.86 -9.25 24.02
N GLY A 424 -16.15 -9.45 24.29
CA GLY A 424 -16.99 -8.53 25.07
C GLY A 424 -16.71 -8.49 26.58
N SER A 425 -15.72 -9.25 27.08
CA SER A 425 -15.30 -9.24 28.47
C SER A 425 -13.80 -8.90 28.57
N PRO A 426 -13.35 -8.28 29.67
CA PRO A 426 -11.93 -8.09 29.92
C PRO A 426 -11.16 -9.42 29.95
N VAL A 427 -9.91 -9.40 29.48
CA VAL A 427 -9.00 -10.54 29.49
C VAL A 427 -7.76 -10.18 30.29
N SER A 428 -7.31 -11.07 31.16
CA SER A 428 -6.03 -10.96 31.86
C SER A 428 -5.10 -12.09 31.42
N ALA A 429 -3.86 -11.74 31.07
CA ALA A 429 -2.82 -12.69 30.67
C ALA A 429 -1.56 -12.47 31.52
N THR A 430 -1.18 -13.48 32.32
CA THR A 430 0.07 -13.45 33.08
C THR A 430 1.19 -14.04 32.25
N VAL A 431 2.25 -13.27 32.06
CA VAL A 431 3.42 -13.61 31.22
C VAL A 431 4.67 -13.64 32.08
N GLY A 432 5.46 -14.73 31.95
CA GLY A 432 6.79 -14.81 32.56
C GLY A 432 7.78 -13.88 31.86
N MET A 433 8.47 -13.04 32.59
CA MET A 433 9.39 -12.04 32.07
C MET A 433 10.86 -12.47 32.06
N SER A 434 11.22 -13.60 32.67
CA SER A 434 12.59 -14.09 32.80
C SER A 434 13.30 -14.33 31.45
N ASN A 435 12.53 -14.74 30.42
CA ASN A 435 13.04 -14.95 29.07
C ASN A 435 12.62 -13.85 28.09
N SER A 436 12.05 -12.76 28.60
CA SER A 436 11.66 -11.61 27.79
C SER A 436 12.85 -10.65 27.63
N VAL A 437 13.02 -10.08 26.45
CA VAL A 437 13.95 -8.98 26.19
C VAL A 437 13.38 -7.61 26.57
N LEU A 438 12.16 -7.56 27.13
CA LEU A 438 11.56 -6.34 27.65
C LEU A 438 12.39 -5.84 28.84
N TRP A 439 12.58 -4.53 28.89
CA TRP A 439 13.43 -3.93 29.91
C TRP A 439 12.72 -3.85 31.27
N TRP A 440 13.36 -4.35 32.28
CA TRP A 440 12.93 -4.21 33.65
C TRP A 440 13.10 -2.76 34.12
N TYR A 441 12.19 -2.31 34.98
CA TYR A 441 12.16 -0.95 35.52
C TYR A 441 11.99 0.15 34.45
N ALA A 442 11.41 -0.19 33.27
CA ALA A 442 11.04 0.75 32.25
C ALA A 442 9.52 0.92 32.16
N ASN A 443 9.09 2.13 31.88
CA ASN A 443 7.71 2.42 31.57
C ASN A 443 7.46 2.21 30.07
N TYR A 444 6.38 1.50 29.74
CA TYR A 444 5.82 1.37 28.41
C TYR A 444 4.47 2.09 28.41
N THR A 445 4.37 3.19 27.68
CA THR A 445 3.20 4.08 27.66
C THR A 445 2.34 3.81 26.44
N ASP A 446 1.02 3.67 26.62
CA ASP A 446 0.10 3.48 25.50
C ASP A 446 0.11 4.66 24.53
N THR A 447 0.32 4.38 23.27
CA THR A 447 0.37 5.38 22.21
C THR A 447 -1.00 5.71 21.64
N MET A 448 -2.01 4.89 21.89
CA MET A 448 -3.37 5.07 21.35
C MET A 448 -4.23 6.02 22.16
N GLY A 449 -3.70 6.59 23.24
CA GLY A 449 -4.35 7.67 23.99
C GLY A 449 -5.13 7.23 25.23
N SER A 450 -5.03 5.97 25.67
CA SER A 450 -5.70 5.52 26.92
C SER A 450 -5.04 6.02 28.20
N GLY A 451 -3.79 6.51 28.11
CA GLY A 451 -2.98 6.85 29.28
C GLY A 451 -2.46 5.65 30.08
N SER A 452 -2.72 4.43 29.62
CA SER A 452 -2.28 3.19 30.27
C SER A 452 -0.76 3.07 30.22
N VAL A 453 -0.16 2.63 31.34
CA VAL A 453 1.28 2.40 31.47
C VAL A 453 1.52 0.98 31.97
N VAL A 454 2.46 0.28 31.34
CA VAL A 454 3.00 -1.00 31.76
C VAL A 454 4.37 -0.74 32.40
N TYR A 455 4.54 -1.18 33.65
CA TYR A 455 5.80 -1.09 34.38
C TYR A 455 6.22 -2.49 34.85
N ILE A 456 7.23 -3.05 34.18
CA ILE A 456 7.70 -4.42 34.44
C ILE A 456 8.77 -4.39 35.53
N ASN A 457 8.48 -4.94 36.71
CA ASN A 457 9.39 -4.97 37.86
C ASN A 457 9.49 -6.33 38.56
N ASN A 458 8.88 -7.36 38.00
CA ASN A 458 8.85 -8.72 38.56
C ASN A 458 9.13 -9.77 37.50
N ALA A 459 9.44 -11.00 37.92
CA ALA A 459 9.64 -12.15 37.08
C ALA A 459 8.39 -12.58 36.28
N SER A 460 7.21 -12.05 36.61
CA SER A 460 5.98 -12.16 35.84
C SER A 460 5.22 -10.84 35.85
N TYR A 461 4.45 -10.60 34.78
CA TYR A 461 3.56 -9.43 34.67
C TYR A 461 2.19 -9.86 34.15
N THR A 462 1.12 -9.33 34.76
CA THR A 462 -0.27 -9.58 34.33
C THR A 462 -0.76 -8.39 33.52
N PHE A 463 -0.96 -8.61 32.22
CA PHE A 463 -1.58 -7.67 31.32
C PHE A 463 -3.09 -7.79 31.41
N THR A 464 -3.79 -6.68 31.63
CA THR A 464 -5.25 -6.64 31.60
C THR A 464 -5.70 -5.81 30.39
N LEU A 465 -6.44 -6.45 29.50
CA LEU A 465 -7.00 -5.86 28.28
C LEU A 465 -8.51 -5.68 28.48
N PRO A 466 -9.03 -4.44 28.46
CA PRO A 466 -10.48 -4.22 28.51
C PRO A 466 -11.21 -4.93 27.36
N ALA A 467 -12.51 -5.11 27.52
CA ALA A 467 -13.35 -5.67 26.46
C ALA A 467 -13.23 -4.85 25.18
N ARG A 468 -13.22 -5.51 24.01
CA ARG A 468 -13.24 -4.86 22.68
C ARG A 468 -12.22 -3.73 22.56
N SER A 469 -10.96 -3.98 22.95
CA SER A 469 -9.94 -2.95 23.00
C SER A 469 -8.57 -3.41 22.49
N ALA A 470 -7.77 -2.46 22.06
CA ALA A 470 -6.34 -2.64 21.81
C ALA A 470 -5.53 -1.65 22.63
N ARG A 471 -4.27 -2.01 22.89
CA ARG A 471 -3.25 -1.17 23.51
C ARG A 471 -1.93 -1.39 22.79
N MET A 472 -1.22 -0.30 22.57
CA MET A 472 0.10 -0.30 21.95
C MET A 472 1.05 0.50 22.83
N TRP A 473 1.75 -0.20 23.70
CA TRP A 473 2.65 0.43 24.68
C TRP A 473 4.06 0.54 24.11
N LEU A 474 4.60 1.73 24.10
CA LEU A 474 5.95 2.07 23.64
C LEU A 474 6.78 2.56 24.84
N ARG A 475 8.05 2.12 24.89
CA ARG A 475 9.03 2.53 25.89
C ARG A 475 9.48 3.97 25.71
#